data_00ee0abf3790070d0a7b66a5fda1eaef
#
_entry.id   00ee0abf3790070d0a7b66a5fda1eaef
#
_cell.length_a   1.000
_cell.length_b   1.000
_cell.length_c   1.000
_cell.angle_alpha   90.00
_cell.angle_beta   90.00
_cell.angle_gamma   90.00
#
_symmetry.space_group_name_H-M   'P 1'
#
loop_
_entity.id
_entity.type
_entity.pdbx_description
1 polymer ?
#
loop_
_entity_poly.entity_id
_entity_poly.type
_entity_poly.pdbx_seq_one_letter_code
_entity_poly.pdbx_strand_id
1 'polypeptide(L)'
;MNLVYILPTNQYNRELLEEQTKENKVALVMHLFFEDLLEESYHYVASMPQNSDIYLTTDTEKKKEAIEKVFAKLPCNKLEVRVIQNRGRDVSSLLVGVKDVIMQYDIVCFAHDKKTAQVKPGTMGASFAYKCFENTLSNKMYVANVINTFVNNPRMGILSPPEPNHGAFYPTIGFEWGPNFDITRKLARELGIRVPMNAVVPPVAPLGTMFWFRPKALKPLFDKDWDYKDFP
;
A
#
# COMPACT_ATOMS: atom_id res chain seq x y z
N MET A 1 9.86 11.21 -14.84
CA MET A 1 8.76 11.00 -15.81
C MET A 1 7.74 10.09 -15.15
N ASN A 2 6.49 10.52 -15.09
CA ASN A 2 5.41 9.69 -14.57
C ASN A 2 4.82 8.92 -15.74
N LEU A 3 4.67 7.62 -15.59
CA LEU A 3 4.13 6.74 -16.60
C LEU A 3 2.82 6.15 -16.12
N VAL A 4 1.87 5.99 -17.02
CA VAL A 4 0.62 5.28 -16.76
C VAL A 4 0.75 3.88 -17.36
N TYR A 5 0.47 2.87 -16.53
CA TYR A 5 0.45 1.48 -16.94
C TYR A 5 -0.99 0.96 -16.92
N ILE A 6 -1.37 0.23 -17.96
CA ILE A 6 -2.61 -0.53 -18.02
C ILE A 6 -2.21 -2.01 -17.93
N LEU A 7 -2.57 -2.65 -16.82
CA LEU A 7 -2.18 -4.03 -16.55
C LEU A 7 -3.35 -5.00 -16.77
N PRO A 8 -3.11 -6.16 -17.39
CA PRO A 8 -4.15 -7.18 -17.56
C PRO A 8 -4.59 -7.75 -16.21
N THR A 9 -5.88 -8.08 -16.10
CA THR A 9 -6.48 -8.71 -14.92
C THR A 9 -6.96 -10.14 -15.19
N ASN A 10 -6.81 -10.62 -16.42
CA ASN A 10 -7.36 -11.89 -16.88
C ASN A 10 -6.33 -12.85 -17.49
N GLN A 11 -5.06 -12.46 -17.49
CA GLN A 11 -3.96 -13.29 -17.98
C GLN A 11 -2.63 -12.94 -17.32
N TYR A 12 -1.77 -13.94 -17.13
CA TYR A 12 -0.38 -13.78 -16.68
C TYR A 12 0.43 -15.02 -17.05
N ASN A 13 1.76 -14.88 -17.06
CA ASN A 13 2.66 -16.00 -17.21
C ASN A 13 3.03 -16.55 -15.82
N ARG A 14 2.57 -17.77 -15.52
CA ARG A 14 2.78 -18.40 -14.20
C ARG A 14 4.26 -18.77 -13.98
N GLU A 15 4.92 -19.36 -14.98
CA GLU A 15 6.32 -19.78 -14.89
C GLU A 15 7.22 -18.56 -14.65
N LEU A 16 6.98 -17.48 -15.38
CA LEU A 16 7.69 -16.21 -15.19
C LEU A 16 7.47 -15.63 -13.79
N LEU A 17 6.25 -15.68 -13.25
CA LEU A 17 5.97 -15.22 -11.90
C LEU A 17 6.75 -16.03 -10.87
N GLU A 18 6.76 -17.36 -10.99
CA GLU A 18 7.49 -18.25 -10.10
C GLU A 18 9.01 -18.00 -10.15
N GLU A 19 9.58 -17.74 -11.32
CA GLU A 19 10.98 -17.34 -11.49
C GLU A 19 11.25 -15.98 -10.84
N GLN A 20 10.48 -14.97 -11.17
CA GLN A 20 10.65 -13.60 -10.66
C GLN A 20 10.55 -13.51 -9.15
N THR A 21 9.63 -14.28 -8.54
CA THR A 21 9.44 -14.28 -7.08
C THR A 21 10.44 -15.17 -6.33
N LYS A 22 11.21 -16.02 -7.01
CA LYS A 22 12.40 -16.67 -6.44
C LYS A 22 13.59 -15.72 -6.38
N GLU A 23 13.75 -14.87 -7.39
CA GLU A 23 14.85 -13.92 -7.49
C GLU A 23 14.61 -12.63 -6.69
N ASN A 24 13.36 -12.24 -6.51
CA ASN A 24 12.96 -11.02 -5.82
C ASN A 24 12.10 -11.35 -4.59
N LYS A 25 12.50 -10.88 -3.44
CA LYS A 25 11.72 -11.01 -2.20
C LYS A 25 10.53 -10.07 -2.24
N VAL A 26 9.34 -10.64 -2.26
CA VAL A 26 8.06 -9.90 -2.31
C VAL A 26 7.34 -9.98 -0.99
N ALA A 27 6.81 -8.88 -0.51
CA ALA A 27 5.96 -8.84 0.69
C ALA A 27 4.70 -8.00 0.49
N LEU A 28 3.71 -8.29 1.33
CA LEU A 28 2.56 -7.44 1.58
C LEU A 28 2.60 -6.97 3.03
N VAL A 29 2.40 -5.68 3.24
CA VAL A 29 2.08 -5.10 4.54
C VAL A 29 0.66 -4.57 4.47
N MET A 30 -0.24 -5.06 5.33
CA MET A 30 -1.62 -4.59 5.37
C MET A 30 -2.07 -4.26 6.79
N HIS A 31 -2.59 -3.05 6.97
CA HIS A 31 -3.18 -2.63 8.24
C HIS A 31 -4.67 -2.97 8.27
N LEU A 32 -5.09 -3.76 9.27
CA LEU A 32 -6.46 -4.24 9.46
C LEU A 32 -7.03 -3.70 10.78
N PHE A 33 -7.92 -2.74 10.67
CA PHE A 33 -8.53 -2.08 11.82
C PHE A 33 -9.97 -2.55 12.08
N PHE A 34 -10.71 -2.92 11.04
CA PHE A 34 -12.13 -3.24 11.07
C PHE A 34 -12.38 -4.74 10.98
N GLU A 35 -12.85 -5.37 12.07
CA GLU A 35 -13.10 -6.82 12.11
C GLU A 35 -14.14 -7.30 11.07
N ASP A 36 -15.12 -6.48 10.75
CA ASP A 36 -16.16 -6.80 9.76
C ASP A 36 -15.70 -6.71 8.30
N LEU A 37 -14.48 -6.26 8.05
CA LEU A 37 -13.86 -6.23 6.71
C LEU A 37 -12.82 -7.36 6.51
N LEU A 38 -12.65 -8.28 7.47
CA LEU A 38 -11.60 -9.29 7.39
C LEU A 38 -11.78 -10.25 6.21
N GLU A 39 -13.00 -10.66 5.91
CA GLU A 39 -13.26 -11.56 4.77
C GLU A 39 -12.99 -10.87 3.43
N GLU A 40 -13.38 -9.61 3.27
CA GLU A 40 -13.05 -8.82 2.10
C GLU A 40 -11.53 -8.63 1.96
N SER A 41 -10.87 -8.30 3.07
CA SER A 41 -9.41 -8.17 3.13
C SER A 41 -8.70 -9.47 2.78
N TYR A 42 -9.19 -10.61 3.27
CA TYR A 42 -8.66 -11.93 2.92
C TYR A 42 -8.70 -12.17 1.40
N HIS A 43 -9.83 -11.83 0.76
CA HIS A 43 -9.97 -11.98 -0.69
C HIS A 43 -8.84 -11.27 -1.46
N TYR A 44 -8.53 -10.02 -1.09
CA TYR A 44 -7.46 -9.25 -1.72
C TYR A 44 -6.06 -9.78 -1.34
N VAL A 45 -5.82 -10.11 -0.08
CA VAL A 45 -4.52 -10.66 0.36
C VAL A 45 -4.21 -12.00 -0.31
N ALA A 46 -5.23 -12.84 -0.57
CA ALA A 46 -5.08 -14.12 -1.27
C ALA A 46 -4.67 -13.98 -2.75
N SER A 47 -4.60 -12.75 -3.27
CA SER A 47 -4.06 -12.44 -4.59
C SER A 47 -2.52 -12.45 -4.63
N MET A 48 -1.87 -12.41 -3.48
CA MET A 48 -0.41 -12.46 -3.39
C MET A 48 0.15 -13.82 -3.82
N PRO A 49 1.36 -13.86 -4.40
CA PRO A 49 2.06 -15.11 -4.67
C PRO A 49 2.29 -15.93 -3.38
N GLN A 50 2.21 -17.27 -3.48
CA GLN A 50 2.33 -18.15 -2.32
C GLN A 50 3.72 -18.13 -1.65
N ASN A 51 4.73 -17.65 -2.33
CA ASN A 51 6.09 -17.47 -1.79
C ASN A 51 6.35 -16.05 -1.28
N SER A 52 5.32 -15.21 -1.15
CA SER A 52 5.42 -13.89 -0.54
C SER A 52 5.29 -13.97 0.98
N ASP A 53 5.89 -13.00 1.66
CA ASP A 53 5.70 -12.78 3.10
C ASP A 53 4.58 -11.78 3.34
N ILE A 54 3.71 -12.08 4.29
CA ILE A 54 2.52 -11.30 4.62
C ILE A 54 2.64 -10.77 6.05
N TYR A 55 2.63 -9.46 6.20
CA TYR A 55 2.60 -8.77 7.49
C TYR A 55 1.26 -8.07 7.64
N LEU A 56 0.47 -8.54 8.60
CA LEU A 56 -0.80 -7.90 8.97
C LEU A 56 -0.61 -7.16 10.28
N THR A 57 -1.10 -5.94 10.37
CA THR A 57 -1.01 -5.14 11.59
C THR A 57 -2.40 -4.75 12.08
N THR A 58 -2.57 -4.66 13.38
CA THR A 58 -3.81 -4.22 14.04
C THR A 58 -3.48 -3.53 15.37
N ASP A 59 -4.48 -3.06 16.11
CA ASP A 59 -4.28 -2.26 17.32
C ASP A 59 -4.56 -2.98 18.63
N THR A 60 -5.12 -4.20 18.60
CA THR A 60 -5.45 -4.96 19.82
C THR A 60 -5.19 -6.47 19.66
N GLU A 61 -4.88 -7.16 20.75
CA GLU A 61 -4.71 -8.61 20.75
C GLU A 61 -6.01 -9.33 20.34
N LYS A 62 -7.18 -8.84 20.75
CA LYS A 62 -8.46 -9.42 20.34
C LYS A 62 -8.63 -9.42 18.81
N LYS A 63 -8.31 -8.30 18.15
CA LYS A 63 -8.37 -8.22 16.68
C LYS A 63 -7.31 -9.11 16.03
N LYS A 64 -6.11 -9.19 16.63
CA LYS A 64 -5.07 -10.12 16.18
C LYS A 64 -5.57 -11.56 16.16
N GLU A 65 -6.20 -12.04 17.23
CA GLU A 65 -6.79 -13.39 17.29
C GLU A 65 -7.84 -13.60 16.18
N ALA A 66 -8.70 -12.61 15.93
CA ALA A 66 -9.69 -12.66 14.86
C ALA A 66 -9.02 -12.74 13.46
N ILE A 67 -7.98 -11.94 13.22
CA ILE A 67 -7.20 -11.94 11.99
C ILE A 67 -6.51 -13.29 11.81
N GLU A 68 -5.81 -13.80 12.81
CA GLU A 68 -5.11 -15.09 12.77
C GLU A 68 -6.08 -16.23 12.43
N LYS A 69 -7.30 -16.19 12.96
CA LYS A 69 -8.34 -17.18 12.66
C LYS A 69 -8.79 -17.12 11.20
N VAL A 70 -9.04 -15.94 10.67
CA VAL A 70 -9.50 -15.74 9.27
C VAL A 70 -8.38 -16.10 8.29
N PHE A 71 -7.15 -15.72 8.59
CA PHE A 71 -6.01 -15.89 7.70
C PHE A 71 -5.24 -17.21 7.92
N ALA A 72 -5.68 -18.09 8.84
CA ALA A 72 -4.99 -19.33 9.19
C ALA A 72 -4.66 -20.26 8.01
N LYS A 73 -5.44 -20.20 6.93
CA LYS A 73 -5.27 -21.04 5.73
C LYS A 73 -4.75 -20.28 4.53
N LEU A 74 -4.28 -19.04 4.72
CA LEU A 74 -3.72 -18.25 3.63
C LEU A 74 -2.45 -18.93 3.09
N PRO A 75 -2.38 -19.27 1.80
CA PRO A 75 -1.17 -19.83 1.22
C PRO A 75 -0.13 -18.72 1.01
N CYS A 76 0.88 -18.68 1.87
CA CYS A 76 2.01 -17.75 1.82
C CYS A 76 3.28 -18.39 2.36
N ASN A 77 4.44 -17.77 2.13
CA ASN A 77 5.69 -18.23 2.72
C ASN A 77 5.74 -17.96 4.23
N LYS A 78 5.32 -16.76 4.63
CA LYS A 78 5.26 -16.35 6.03
C LYS A 78 4.01 -15.51 6.26
N LEU A 79 3.29 -15.76 7.35
CA LEU A 79 2.25 -14.87 7.85
C LEU A 79 2.64 -14.41 9.26
N GLU A 80 2.66 -13.11 9.46
CA GLU A 80 2.91 -12.51 10.77
C GLU A 80 1.87 -11.44 11.07
N VAL A 81 1.20 -11.55 12.21
CA VAL A 81 0.23 -10.56 12.69
C VAL A 81 0.83 -9.80 13.87
N ARG A 82 0.93 -8.48 13.75
CA ARG A 82 1.53 -7.60 14.75
C ARG A 82 0.49 -6.68 15.38
N VAL A 83 0.53 -6.56 16.69
CA VAL A 83 -0.21 -5.51 17.40
C VAL A 83 0.66 -4.27 17.48
N ILE A 84 0.12 -3.14 17.04
CA ILE A 84 0.80 -1.84 17.01
C ILE A 84 -0.02 -0.81 17.78
N GLN A 85 0.59 0.31 18.14
CA GLN A 85 -0.15 1.41 18.78
C GLN A 85 -1.16 2.00 17.80
N ASN A 86 -2.37 2.28 18.30
CA ASN A 86 -3.40 2.97 17.51
C ASN A 86 -3.10 4.48 17.43
N ARG A 87 -2.03 4.81 16.73
CA ARG A 87 -1.59 6.18 16.47
C ARG A 87 -0.88 6.28 15.13
N GLY A 88 -1.20 7.29 14.33
CA GLY A 88 -0.65 7.47 12.99
C GLY A 88 -1.37 6.67 11.91
N ARG A 89 -2.51 6.06 12.25
CA ARG A 89 -3.36 5.28 11.33
C ARG A 89 -2.56 4.21 10.58
N ASP A 90 -2.89 3.98 9.32
CA ASP A 90 -2.22 3.07 8.39
C ASP A 90 -0.74 3.41 8.18
N VAL A 91 -0.36 4.68 8.12
CA VAL A 91 1.02 5.11 7.83
C VAL A 91 2.00 4.64 8.90
N SER A 92 1.62 4.67 10.19
CA SER A 92 2.48 4.17 11.26
C SER A 92 2.70 2.66 11.21
N SER A 93 1.76 1.90 10.64
CA SER A 93 1.95 0.47 10.44
C SER A 93 3.11 0.18 9.50
N LEU A 94 3.28 0.99 8.44
CA LEU A 94 4.38 0.86 7.50
C LEU A 94 5.70 1.41 8.08
N LEU A 95 5.68 2.59 8.70
CA LEU A 95 6.91 3.30 9.09
C LEU A 95 7.44 2.88 10.48
N VAL A 96 6.59 2.34 11.35
CA VAL A 96 6.96 1.86 12.69
C VAL A 96 6.70 0.38 12.86
N GLY A 97 5.52 -0.08 12.48
CA GLY A 97 5.06 -1.44 12.74
C GLY A 97 5.88 -2.55 12.07
N VAL A 98 6.49 -2.25 10.91
CA VAL A 98 7.30 -3.21 10.14
C VAL A 98 8.68 -2.67 9.76
N LYS A 99 9.15 -1.58 10.41
CA LYS A 99 10.44 -0.95 10.09
C LYS A 99 11.64 -1.89 10.18
N ASP A 100 11.59 -2.86 11.06
CA ASP A 100 12.62 -3.86 11.32
C ASP A 100 12.81 -4.86 10.17
N VAL A 101 11.80 -5.05 9.33
CA VAL A 101 11.82 -6.06 8.27
C VAL A 101 11.71 -5.49 6.87
N ILE A 102 11.21 -4.27 6.71
CA ILE A 102 10.80 -3.75 5.40
C ILE A 102 11.94 -3.67 4.38
N MET A 103 13.15 -3.32 4.83
CA MET A 103 14.31 -3.11 3.96
C MET A 103 14.93 -4.41 3.42
N GLN A 104 14.49 -5.59 3.87
CA GLN A 104 14.96 -6.88 3.37
C GLN A 104 14.25 -7.33 2.08
N TYR A 105 13.19 -6.62 1.66
CA TYR A 105 12.39 -6.93 0.48
C TYR A 105 12.81 -6.10 -0.73
N ASP A 106 12.57 -6.67 -1.92
CA ASP A 106 12.82 -5.99 -3.19
C ASP A 106 11.59 -5.26 -3.69
N ILE A 107 10.40 -5.85 -3.47
CA ILE A 107 9.09 -5.31 -3.90
C ILE A 107 8.11 -5.51 -2.76
N VAL A 108 7.42 -4.45 -2.38
CA VAL A 108 6.42 -4.46 -1.30
C VAL A 108 5.12 -3.86 -1.78
N CYS A 109 4.01 -4.50 -1.46
CA CYS A 109 2.70 -3.91 -1.48
C CYS A 109 2.35 -3.36 -0.10
N PHE A 110 1.84 -2.13 -0.04
CA PHE A 110 1.25 -1.57 1.16
C PHE A 110 -0.24 -1.32 0.93
N ALA A 111 -1.07 -1.81 1.85
CA ALA A 111 -2.52 -1.65 1.80
C ALA A 111 -3.11 -1.49 3.22
N HIS A 112 -4.36 -1.12 3.30
CA HIS A 112 -5.10 -1.09 4.56
C HIS A 112 -6.60 -1.28 4.29
N ASP A 113 -7.34 -1.78 5.27
CA ASP A 113 -8.79 -1.81 5.21
C ASP A 113 -9.37 -0.37 5.24
N LYS A 114 -10.54 -0.18 4.67
CA LYS A 114 -11.08 1.17 4.49
C LYS A 114 -12.59 1.19 4.67
N LYS A 115 -13.06 1.75 5.79
CA LYS A 115 -14.46 2.16 5.95
C LYS A 115 -14.65 3.60 5.53
N THR A 116 -15.68 3.82 4.75
CA THR A 116 -16.00 5.11 4.16
C THR A 116 -17.30 5.70 4.70
N ALA A 117 -17.75 5.23 5.87
CA ALA A 117 -18.97 5.69 6.52
C ALA A 117 -19.01 7.20 6.80
N GLN A 118 -17.85 7.86 6.80
CA GLN A 118 -17.71 9.29 7.02
C GLN A 118 -17.96 10.14 5.76
N VAL A 119 -17.96 9.52 4.58
CA VAL A 119 -18.12 10.21 3.30
C VAL A 119 -19.56 10.10 2.85
N LYS A 120 -20.21 11.23 2.59
CA LYS A 120 -21.59 11.24 2.07
C LYS A 120 -21.61 11.78 0.64
N PRO A 121 -22.33 11.13 -0.27
CA PRO A 121 -23.02 9.85 -0.11
C PRO A 121 -22.04 8.67 0.08
N GLY A 122 -22.44 7.61 0.80
CA GLY A 122 -21.61 6.45 1.12
C GLY A 122 -21.00 5.74 -0.11
N THR A 123 -21.67 5.85 -1.25
CA THR A 123 -21.20 5.35 -2.55
C THR A 123 -19.84 5.97 -2.99
N MET A 124 -19.57 7.20 -2.59
CA MET A 124 -18.28 7.83 -2.88
C MET A 124 -17.11 7.07 -2.25
N GLY A 125 -17.25 6.82 -0.97
CA GLY A 125 -16.20 6.15 -0.24
C GLY A 125 -16.02 4.71 -0.66
N ALA A 126 -17.11 3.97 -0.89
CA ALA A 126 -17.07 2.60 -1.40
C ALA A 126 -16.38 2.54 -2.77
N SER A 127 -16.73 3.45 -3.68
CA SER A 127 -16.11 3.56 -5.00
C SER A 127 -14.60 3.85 -4.90
N PHE A 128 -14.20 4.69 -3.96
CA PHE A 128 -12.77 5.00 -3.75
C PHE A 128 -12.01 3.81 -3.16
N ALA A 129 -12.57 3.12 -2.17
CA ALA A 129 -11.96 1.91 -1.61
C ALA A 129 -11.82 0.83 -2.69
N TYR A 130 -12.88 0.54 -3.43
CA TYR A 130 -12.88 -0.39 -4.56
C TYR A 130 -11.79 -0.05 -5.57
N LYS A 131 -11.72 1.21 -6.02
CA LYS A 131 -10.68 1.66 -6.94
C LYS A 131 -9.27 1.42 -6.39
N CYS A 132 -9.01 1.70 -5.11
CA CYS A 132 -7.71 1.47 -4.50
C CYS A 132 -7.36 -0.01 -4.52
N PHE A 133 -8.25 -0.89 -4.09
CA PHE A 133 -8.02 -2.33 -4.07
C PHE A 133 -7.86 -2.92 -5.47
N GLU A 134 -8.74 -2.58 -6.41
CA GLU A 134 -8.68 -3.09 -7.79
C GLU A 134 -7.43 -2.62 -8.56
N ASN A 135 -6.80 -1.53 -8.16
CA ASN A 135 -5.55 -1.07 -8.73
C ASN A 135 -4.32 -1.34 -7.83
N THR A 136 -4.48 -2.22 -6.83
CA THR A 136 -3.38 -2.64 -5.96
C THR A 136 -3.31 -4.16 -5.86
N LEU A 137 -4.39 -4.82 -5.46
CA LEU A 137 -4.44 -6.26 -5.17
C LEU A 137 -5.47 -7.02 -5.99
N SER A 138 -6.33 -6.38 -6.74
CA SER A 138 -7.42 -6.92 -7.58
C SER A 138 -7.57 -8.45 -7.56
N ASN A 139 -6.65 -9.15 -8.24
CA ASN A 139 -6.59 -10.61 -8.31
C ASN A 139 -5.16 -11.10 -8.59
N LYS A 140 -4.95 -12.41 -8.56
CA LYS A 140 -3.63 -13.05 -8.76
C LYS A 140 -2.95 -12.65 -10.08
N MET A 141 -3.73 -12.50 -11.14
CA MET A 141 -3.20 -12.16 -12.47
C MET A 141 -2.72 -10.72 -12.50
N TYR A 142 -3.49 -9.81 -11.89
CA TYR A 142 -3.11 -8.41 -11.75
C TYR A 142 -1.83 -8.26 -10.93
N VAL A 143 -1.76 -8.90 -9.76
CA VAL A 143 -0.57 -8.89 -8.88
C VAL A 143 0.66 -9.43 -9.60
N ALA A 144 0.52 -10.52 -10.34
CA ALA A 144 1.60 -11.06 -11.16
C ALA A 144 2.13 -10.04 -12.19
N ASN A 145 1.22 -9.34 -12.87
CA ASN A 145 1.58 -8.31 -13.84
C ASN A 145 2.21 -7.06 -13.18
N VAL A 146 1.81 -6.72 -11.95
CA VAL A 146 2.48 -5.68 -11.16
C VAL A 146 3.94 -6.08 -10.88
N ILE A 147 4.17 -7.29 -10.37
CA ILE A 147 5.51 -7.80 -10.07
C ILE A 147 6.38 -7.82 -11.33
N ASN A 148 5.85 -8.36 -12.44
CA ASN A 148 6.52 -8.36 -13.73
C ASN A 148 6.87 -6.94 -14.20
N THR A 149 5.98 -5.97 -13.96
CA THR A 149 6.23 -4.56 -14.30
C THR A 149 7.40 -4.00 -13.50
N PHE A 150 7.48 -4.30 -12.20
CA PHE A 150 8.63 -3.90 -11.38
C PHE A 150 9.92 -4.56 -11.89
N VAL A 151 9.93 -5.87 -12.11
CA VAL A 151 11.12 -6.60 -12.54
C VAL A 151 11.66 -6.04 -13.87
N ASN A 152 10.80 -5.78 -14.84
CA ASN A 152 11.20 -5.23 -16.14
C ASN A 152 11.51 -3.73 -16.12
N ASN A 153 11.22 -3.04 -15.01
CA ASN A 153 11.49 -1.61 -14.87
C ASN A 153 12.29 -1.32 -13.58
N PRO A 154 13.60 -1.60 -13.55
CA PRO A 154 14.42 -1.48 -12.33
C PRO A 154 14.49 -0.07 -11.74
N ARG A 155 14.15 0.95 -12.52
CA ARG A 155 14.07 2.35 -12.08
C ARG A 155 12.70 2.72 -11.49
N MET A 156 11.71 1.83 -11.54
CA MET A 156 10.39 2.06 -10.95
C MET A 156 10.51 1.99 -9.42
N GLY A 157 10.25 3.11 -8.75
CA GLY A 157 10.28 3.18 -7.29
C GLY A 157 8.92 2.93 -6.64
N ILE A 158 7.86 3.44 -7.26
CA ILE A 158 6.48 3.34 -6.77
C ILE A 158 5.54 3.05 -7.94
N LEU A 159 4.51 2.23 -7.70
CA LEU A 159 3.34 2.05 -8.57
C LEU A 159 2.09 2.19 -7.69
N SER A 160 1.24 3.14 -8.01
CA SER A 160 0.03 3.46 -7.24
C SER A 160 -1.22 3.40 -8.11
N PRO A 161 -2.40 3.23 -7.50
CA PRO A 161 -3.67 3.46 -8.19
C PRO A 161 -3.68 4.81 -8.90
N PRO A 162 -4.39 4.94 -10.02
CA PRO A 162 -4.55 6.22 -10.69
C PRO A 162 -5.31 7.21 -9.80
N GLU A 163 -5.16 8.49 -10.06
CA GLU A 163 -5.87 9.54 -9.32
C GLU A 163 -7.39 9.33 -9.35
N PRO A 164 -8.12 9.71 -8.28
CA PRO A 164 -9.57 9.54 -8.22
C PRO A 164 -10.29 10.64 -9.01
N ASN A 165 -10.20 10.59 -10.32
CA ASN A 165 -10.79 11.55 -11.25
C ASN A 165 -12.14 11.10 -11.82
N HIS A 166 -12.96 10.43 -11.02
CA HIS A 166 -14.27 9.90 -11.44
C HIS A 166 -15.38 10.25 -10.46
N GLY A 167 -16.58 10.44 -10.99
CA GLY A 167 -17.79 10.65 -10.20
C GLY A 167 -17.64 11.77 -9.18
N ALA A 168 -17.93 11.47 -7.94
CA ALA A 168 -17.95 12.43 -6.86
C ALA A 168 -16.57 12.96 -6.43
N PHE A 169 -15.47 12.34 -6.89
CA PHE A 169 -14.10 12.84 -6.66
C PHE A 169 -13.65 13.84 -7.74
N TYR A 170 -14.43 14.04 -8.78
CA TYR A 170 -14.11 14.98 -9.84
C TYR A 170 -13.78 16.39 -9.31
N PRO A 171 -14.46 16.93 -8.28
CA PRO A 171 -14.12 18.23 -7.70
C PRO A 171 -12.76 18.30 -7.00
N THR A 172 -12.09 17.18 -6.75
CA THR A 172 -10.75 17.17 -6.10
C THR A 172 -9.61 17.39 -7.10
N ILE A 173 -9.88 17.30 -8.39
CA ILE A 173 -8.87 17.53 -9.44
C ILE A 173 -8.35 18.97 -9.35
N GLY A 174 -7.02 19.08 -9.24
CA GLY A 174 -6.33 20.36 -9.05
C GLY A 174 -6.19 20.81 -7.59
N PHE A 175 -6.80 20.07 -6.65
CA PHE A 175 -6.73 20.33 -5.20
C PHE A 175 -6.09 19.20 -4.41
N GLU A 176 -5.35 18.32 -5.06
CA GLU A 176 -4.81 17.08 -4.50
C GLU A 176 -3.81 17.34 -3.36
N TRP A 177 -3.16 18.51 -3.33
CA TRP A 177 -2.34 18.90 -2.19
C TRP A 177 -3.19 19.14 -0.93
N GLY A 178 -4.41 19.68 -1.07
CA GLY A 178 -5.18 20.13 0.07
C GLY A 178 -4.33 21.00 1.00
N PRO A 179 -4.35 20.78 2.32
CA PRO A 179 -3.52 21.51 3.29
C PRO A 179 -2.08 20.96 3.42
N ASN A 180 -1.69 19.97 2.61
CA ASN A 180 -0.48 19.18 2.88
C ASN A 180 0.80 19.72 2.24
N PHE A 181 0.74 20.69 1.33
CA PHE A 181 1.90 21.17 0.59
C PHE A 181 3.05 21.62 1.50
N ASP A 182 2.77 22.52 2.43
CA ASP A 182 3.82 23.11 3.28
C ASP A 182 4.43 22.10 4.25
N ILE A 183 3.60 21.22 4.84
CA ILE A 183 4.09 20.17 5.73
C ILE A 183 4.91 19.14 4.98
N THR A 184 4.50 18.77 3.76
CA THR A 184 5.27 17.86 2.90
C THR A 184 6.61 18.47 2.51
N ARG A 185 6.63 19.75 2.16
CA ARG A 185 7.87 20.47 1.84
C ARG A 185 8.83 20.54 3.04
N LYS A 186 8.30 20.76 4.25
CA LYS A 186 9.07 20.74 5.48
C LYS A 186 9.67 19.36 5.73
N LEU A 187 8.86 18.31 5.68
CA LEU A 187 9.30 16.93 5.87
C LEU A 187 10.35 16.52 4.82
N ALA A 188 10.14 16.86 3.54
CA ALA A 188 11.11 16.59 2.49
C ALA A 188 12.50 17.19 2.80
N ARG A 189 12.54 18.42 3.34
CA ARG A 189 13.80 19.05 3.76
C ARG A 189 14.45 18.32 4.94
N GLU A 190 13.66 17.93 5.94
CA GLU A 190 14.13 17.15 7.09
C GLU A 190 14.72 15.81 6.67
N LEU A 191 14.13 15.17 5.67
CA LEU A 191 14.60 13.91 5.09
C LEU A 191 15.75 14.08 4.06
N GLY A 192 16.21 15.31 3.82
CA GLY A 192 17.25 15.58 2.82
C GLY A 192 16.81 15.37 1.37
N ILE A 193 15.52 15.30 1.10
CA ILE A 193 14.95 15.10 -0.23
C ILE A 193 15.00 16.41 -1.01
N ARG A 194 15.74 16.43 -2.13
CA ARG A 194 15.94 17.62 -2.98
C ARG A 194 15.17 17.50 -4.30
N VAL A 195 13.86 17.32 -4.21
CA VAL A 195 12.98 17.25 -5.38
C VAL A 195 12.26 18.60 -5.52
N PRO A 196 12.19 19.19 -6.73
CA PRO A 196 11.38 20.38 -6.95
C PRO A 196 9.92 20.10 -6.62
N MET A 197 9.32 20.96 -5.81
CA MET A 197 7.92 20.88 -5.41
C MET A 197 7.21 22.16 -5.81
N ASN A 198 6.01 22.05 -6.36
CA ASN A 198 5.20 23.17 -6.81
C ASN A 198 3.78 23.02 -6.27
N ALA A 199 3.28 24.06 -5.60
CA ALA A 199 1.95 24.04 -4.97
C ALA A 199 0.79 24.05 -6.00
N VAL A 200 1.02 24.52 -7.22
CA VAL A 200 0.00 24.58 -8.27
C VAL A 200 0.02 23.38 -9.22
N VAL A 201 0.98 22.48 -9.03
CA VAL A 201 1.05 21.23 -9.79
C VAL A 201 0.61 20.09 -8.88
N PRO A 202 -0.36 19.26 -9.28
CA PRO A 202 -0.80 18.11 -8.50
C PRO A 202 0.39 17.23 -8.09
N PRO A 203 0.42 16.71 -6.84
CA PRO A 203 1.48 15.80 -6.42
C PRO A 203 1.34 14.46 -7.12
N VAL A 204 2.44 13.82 -7.43
CA VAL A 204 2.44 12.40 -7.73
C VAL A 204 2.50 11.66 -6.40
N ALA A 205 1.36 11.20 -5.96
CA ALA A 205 1.22 10.56 -4.65
C ALA A 205 0.26 9.37 -4.70
N PRO A 206 0.48 8.35 -3.86
CA PRO A 206 -0.45 7.23 -3.73
C PRO A 206 -1.69 7.69 -2.95
N LEU A 207 -2.62 8.35 -3.64
CA LEU A 207 -3.87 8.80 -3.06
C LEU A 207 -4.67 7.60 -2.54
N GLY A 208 -5.02 7.61 -1.24
CA GLY A 208 -5.65 6.49 -0.54
C GLY A 208 -4.66 5.57 0.17
N THR A 209 -3.36 5.86 0.11
CA THR A 209 -2.28 5.19 0.87
C THR A 209 -2.20 3.67 0.61
N MET A 210 -2.54 3.24 -0.61
CA MET A 210 -2.34 1.86 -1.08
C MET A 210 -1.45 1.91 -2.31
N PHE A 211 -0.32 1.19 -2.29
CA PHE A 211 0.65 1.25 -3.38
C PHE A 211 1.67 0.12 -3.31
N TRP A 212 2.30 -0.13 -4.43
CA TRP A 212 3.48 -0.99 -4.53
C TRP A 212 4.74 -0.13 -4.58
N PHE A 213 5.83 -0.61 -3.98
CA PHE A 213 7.08 0.15 -3.96
C PHE A 213 8.31 -0.74 -3.79
N ARG A 214 9.47 -0.18 -4.15
CA ARG A 214 10.76 -0.71 -3.74
C ARG A 214 11.20 -0.02 -2.44
N PRO A 215 11.46 -0.74 -1.35
CA PRO A 215 11.97 -0.13 -0.11
C PRO A 215 13.20 0.74 -0.34
N LYS A 216 14.12 0.30 -1.20
CA LYS A 216 15.31 1.07 -1.56
C LYS A 216 15.02 2.45 -2.18
N ALA A 217 13.90 2.58 -2.92
CA ALA A 217 13.48 3.85 -3.51
C ALA A 217 12.94 4.83 -2.46
N LEU A 218 12.43 4.31 -1.34
CA LEU A 218 11.92 5.09 -0.21
C LEU A 218 12.92 5.15 0.96
N LYS A 219 14.19 4.78 0.72
CA LYS A 219 15.22 4.73 1.75
C LYS A 219 15.27 6.00 2.62
N PRO A 220 15.23 7.23 2.10
CA PRO A 220 15.24 8.43 2.96
C PRO A 220 14.08 8.47 3.96
N LEU A 221 12.92 7.88 3.61
CA LEU A 221 11.77 7.79 4.50
C LEU A 221 11.99 6.74 5.60
N PHE A 222 12.59 5.59 5.26
CA PHE A 222 12.85 4.50 6.21
C PHE A 222 14.12 4.72 7.07
N ASP A 223 15.07 5.53 6.61
CA ASP A 223 16.26 5.89 7.40
C ASP A 223 15.94 6.80 8.61
N LYS A 224 14.80 7.50 8.56
CA LYS A 224 14.32 8.23 9.73
C LYS A 224 13.80 7.22 10.75
N ASP A 225 14.30 7.30 11.97
CA ASP A 225 13.85 6.45 13.08
C ASP A 225 12.50 6.96 13.60
N TRP A 226 11.45 6.59 12.89
CA TRP A 226 10.08 6.94 13.24
C TRP A 226 9.64 6.25 14.53
N ASP A 227 8.92 7.00 15.35
CA ASP A 227 8.25 6.53 16.57
C ASP A 227 6.79 6.98 16.53
N TYR A 228 5.90 6.29 17.25
CA TYR A 228 4.48 6.65 17.30
C TYR A 228 4.23 8.09 17.75
N LYS A 229 5.11 8.68 18.58
CA LYS A 229 5.04 10.09 18.99
C LYS A 229 5.17 11.10 17.85
N ASP A 230 5.76 10.70 16.73
CA ASP A 230 5.95 11.55 15.54
C ASP A 230 4.65 11.72 14.74
N PHE A 231 3.61 10.97 15.08
CA PHE A 231 2.30 11.04 14.44
C PHE A 231 1.28 11.75 15.33
N PRO A 232 0.26 12.42 14.73
CA PRO A 232 -0.82 13.07 15.47
C PRO A 232 -1.68 12.09 16.26
#